data_797e79e4db77beb9043d3fb343432a97
#
_entry.id   797e79e4db77beb9043d3fb343432a97
#
_cell.length_a   1.000
_cell.length_b   1.000
_cell.length_c   1.000
_cell.angle_alpha   90.00
_cell.angle_beta   90.00
_cell.angle_gamma   90.00
#
_symmetry.space_group_name_H-M   'P 1'
#
loop_
_entity.id
_entity.type
_entity.pdbx_description
1 polymer ?
#
loop_
_entity_poly.entity_id
_entity_poly.type
_entity_poly.pdbx_seq_one_letter_code
_entity_poly.pdbx_strand_id
1 'polypeptide(L)'
;MDKNNGLILGTTLFSFTNEWKQRLYDFDTLVARVAELGLGPSMEVVGFQTFRGFPEVTDEFASHFRSLMDRYELIPSCLGANLDVGIRKNRLMTFDETLAYVERQIIAAQKLGFSVLRIQAFAKPDVLEKIAPIAEKAGVHVASELHSPLTVDNPEVIELLEFYRKTQSSALGFIPDFSCTMTSVPEGFWNVLRRMGAPEGLIISAKEIWITALPTPVKFGKLRDACQAVNASPAVSSQINMAMTMFGHMAVEDWREILPYTRHIHGKFYEVNSNGIEPYIPYPQLMRLLKDVGFYGTISAEWEGQAFIDDPIGFEQVQAWHSMCKRLLNNN
;
A
#
# COMPACT_ATOMS: atom_id res chain seq x y z
N MET A 1 16.13 17.96 -15.16
CA MET A 1 14.85 17.23 -15.10
C MET A 1 15.01 16.00 -15.98
N ASP A 2 15.17 14.83 -15.37
CA ASP A 2 15.29 13.58 -16.11
C ASP A 2 14.02 13.31 -16.89
N LYS A 3 14.19 12.83 -18.14
CA LYS A 3 13.12 12.55 -19.10
C LYS A 3 12.32 11.27 -18.75
N ASN A 4 12.11 10.99 -17.49
CA ASN A 4 11.25 9.91 -17.02
C ASN A 4 9.81 10.41 -17.02
N ASN A 5 9.12 10.29 -18.11
CA ASN A 5 7.65 10.35 -18.36
C ASN A 5 6.70 10.85 -17.23
N GLY A 6 7.16 11.70 -16.30
CA GLY A 6 6.36 12.20 -15.18
C GLY A 6 6.18 11.22 -14.00
N LEU A 7 6.83 10.04 -14.03
CA LEU A 7 6.82 9.08 -12.95
C LEU A 7 7.87 9.44 -11.90
N ILE A 8 7.45 9.53 -10.63
CA ILE A 8 8.28 9.88 -9.48
C ILE A 8 8.44 8.65 -8.60
N LEU A 9 9.67 8.24 -8.32
CA LEU A 9 9.95 7.24 -7.30
C LEU A 9 9.99 7.91 -5.93
N GLY A 10 9.49 7.21 -4.92
CA GLY A 10 9.49 7.66 -3.54
C GLY A 10 9.50 6.51 -2.56
N THR A 11 9.23 6.83 -1.31
CA THR A 11 9.28 5.89 -0.20
C THR A 11 8.14 6.15 0.77
N THR A 12 7.48 5.11 1.24
CA THR A 12 6.62 5.21 2.43
C THR A 12 7.42 4.94 3.69
N LEU A 13 7.20 5.73 4.74
CA LEU A 13 7.84 5.51 6.04
C LEU A 13 7.41 4.19 6.69
N PHE A 14 6.33 3.57 6.22
CA PHE A 14 5.94 2.22 6.63
C PHE A 14 7.04 1.17 6.42
N SER A 15 7.87 1.34 5.40
CA SER A 15 9.01 0.48 5.10
C SER A 15 10.04 0.37 6.24
N PHE A 16 10.07 1.35 7.15
CA PHE A 16 11.01 1.43 8.26
C PHE A 16 10.37 1.06 9.61
N THR A 17 9.35 0.21 9.56
CA THR A 17 8.61 -0.21 10.77
C THR A 17 9.52 -0.89 11.82
N ASN A 18 10.52 -1.67 11.40
CA ASN A 18 11.43 -2.33 12.33
C ASN A 18 12.39 -1.34 12.99
N GLU A 19 12.91 -0.37 12.24
CA GLU A 19 13.73 0.73 12.75
C GLU A 19 12.96 1.57 13.77
N TRP A 20 11.70 1.84 13.47
CA TRP A 20 10.78 2.57 14.35
C TRP A 20 10.45 1.80 15.63
N LYS A 21 10.07 0.52 15.53
CA LYS A 21 9.78 -0.35 16.67
C LYS A 21 10.98 -0.47 17.62
N GLN A 22 12.19 -0.54 17.07
CA GLN A 22 13.44 -0.63 17.83
C GLN A 22 13.94 0.73 18.33
N ARG A 23 13.23 1.83 18.01
CA ARG A 23 13.57 3.21 18.40
C ARG A 23 14.96 3.65 17.95
N LEU A 24 15.38 3.21 16.77
CA LEU A 24 16.68 3.59 16.21
C LEU A 24 16.64 5.03 15.67
N TYR A 25 15.46 5.51 15.30
CA TYR A 25 15.22 6.85 14.76
C TYR A 25 13.96 7.45 15.40
N ASP A 26 13.97 8.75 15.66
CA ASP A 26 12.76 9.55 15.80
C ASP A 26 12.27 10.00 14.41
N PHE A 27 11.16 10.74 14.35
CA PHE A 27 10.56 11.15 13.07
C PHE A 27 11.54 11.99 12.24
N ASP A 28 12.15 13.01 12.85
CA ASP A 28 13.02 13.95 12.13
C ASP A 28 14.29 13.26 11.59
N THR A 29 14.91 12.41 12.40
CA THR A 29 16.09 11.65 12.00
C THR A 29 15.80 10.57 10.98
N LEU A 30 14.59 9.96 11.02
CA LEU A 30 14.13 9.03 10.00
C LEU A 30 13.98 9.73 8.64
N VAL A 31 13.32 10.89 8.62
CA VAL A 31 13.16 11.72 7.41
C VAL A 31 14.50 12.18 6.86
N ALA A 32 15.40 12.65 7.74
CA ALA A 32 16.75 13.03 7.35
C ALA A 32 17.49 11.86 6.67
N ARG A 33 17.37 10.66 7.23
CA ARG A 33 18.03 9.47 6.69
C ARG A 33 17.48 9.06 5.33
N VAL A 34 16.16 9.19 5.10
CA VAL A 34 15.53 8.98 3.78
C VAL A 34 16.15 9.92 2.73
N ALA A 35 16.31 11.19 3.08
CA ALA A 35 16.89 12.20 2.18
C ALA A 35 18.39 11.94 1.93
N GLU A 36 19.19 11.71 2.98
CA GLU A 36 20.63 11.43 2.88
C GLU A 36 20.94 10.25 1.96
N LEU A 37 20.09 9.21 1.98
CA LEU A 37 20.26 8.02 1.18
C LEU A 37 19.66 8.17 -0.24
N GLY A 38 19.05 9.32 -0.58
CA GLY A 38 18.47 9.57 -1.88
C GLY A 38 17.24 8.70 -2.19
N LEU A 39 16.44 8.37 -1.18
CA LEU A 39 15.24 7.55 -1.26
C LEU A 39 13.96 8.35 -1.56
N GLY A 40 14.11 9.65 -1.82
CA GLY A 40 13.11 10.58 -2.32
C GLY A 40 13.08 10.67 -3.85
N PRO A 41 12.51 11.76 -4.40
CA PRO A 41 12.05 12.94 -3.67
C PRO A 41 10.67 12.79 -3.00
N SER A 42 9.86 11.81 -3.40
CA SER A 42 8.51 11.66 -2.86
C SER A 42 8.54 10.87 -1.54
N MET A 43 7.73 11.32 -0.58
CA MET A 43 7.58 10.68 0.71
C MET A 43 6.12 10.49 1.06
N GLU A 44 5.79 9.25 1.41
CA GLU A 44 4.49 8.86 1.95
C GLU A 44 4.60 8.62 3.45
N VAL A 45 3.53 8.95 4.17
CA VAL A 45 3.44 8.77 5.63
C VAL A 45 2.10 8.16 5.99
N VAL A 46 2.10 7.17 6.88
CA VAL A 46 0.86 6.62 7.46
C VAL A 46 0.48 7.43 8.69
N GLY A 47 -0.56 8.26 8.57
CA GLY A 47 -0.90 9.28 9.56
C GLY A 47 -1.16 8.73 10.96
N PHE A 48 -1.97 7.69 11.09
CA PHE A 48 -2.32 7.10 12.38
C PHE A 48 -1.18 6.31 13.05
N GLN A 49 -0.14 5.94 12.30
CA GLN A 49 1.06 5.30 12.85
C GLN A 49 2.13 6.32 13.24
N THR A 50 2.17 7.46 12.54
CA THR A 50 3.28 8.42 12.63
C THR A 50 2.93 9.65 13.47
N PHE A 51 1.67 10.14 13.38
CA PHE A 51 1.28 11.40 14.00
C PHE A 51 0.40 11.17 15.22
N ARG A 52 0.89 11.61 16.37
CA ARG A 52 0.10 11.54 17.60
C ARG A 52 -1.15 12.42 17.47
N GLY A 53 -2.31 11.84 17.75
CA GLY A 53 -3.59 12.54 17.69
C GLY A 53 -4.23 12.63 16.30
N PHE A 54 -3.64 12.04 15.26
CA PHE A 54 -4.24 11.97 13.93
C PHE A 54 -5.72 11.54 13.99
N PRO A 55 -6.64 12.20 13.24
CA PRO A 55 -6.42 13.18 12.17
C PRO A 55 -6.29 14.65 12.65
N GLU A 56 -6.27 14.92 13.95
CA GLU A 56 -6.12 16.27 14.47
C GLU A 56 -4.65 16.69 14.40
N VAL A 57 -4.34 17.57 13.43
CA VAL A 57 -2.99 18.09 13.22
C VAL A 57 -2.92 19.53 13.68
N THR A 58 -2.06 19.83 14.68
CA THR A 58 -1.83 21.20 15.15
C THR A 58 -1.09 22.04 14.11
N ASP A 59 -1.25 23.36 14.15
CA ASP A 59 -0.55 24.29 13.23
C ASP A 59 0.97 24.26 13.45
N GLU A 60 1.38 24.11 14.71
CA GLU A 60 2.79 23.97 15.08
C GLU A 60 3.42 22.74 14.44
N PHE A 61 2.79 21.57 14.59
CA PHE A 61 3.28 20.34 13.98
C PHE A 61 3.29 20.42 12.45
N ALA A 62 2.23 20.96 11.84
CA ALA A 62 2.15 21.12 10.39
C ALA A 62 3.27 22.05 9.86
N SER A 63 3.59 23.12 10.58
CA SER A 63 4.69 24.03 10.24
C SER A 63 6.04 23.35 10.36
N HIS A 64 6.26 22.60 11.43
CA HIS A 64 7.47 21.78 11.62
C HIS A 64 7.64 20.75 10.49
N PHE A 65 6.57 19.98 10.20
CA PHE A 65 6.58 18.97 9.15
C PHE A 65 6.95 19.58 7.78
N ARG A 66 6.27 20.67 7.37
CA ARG A 66 6.59 21.34 6.10
C ARG A 66 8.02 21.88 6.05
N SER A 67 8.50 22.48 7.15
CA SER A 67 9.89 22.95 7.23
C SER A 67 10.91 21.80 7.10
N LEU A 68 10.55 20.61 7.59
CA LEU A 68 11.39 19.42 7.45
C LEU A 68 11.41 18.94 5.99
N MET A 69 10.24 18.92 5.32
CA MET A 69 10.14 18.57 3.90
C MET A 69 10.93 19.56 3.02
N ASP A 70 10.78 20.86 3.25
CA ASP A 70 11.51 21.90 2.53
C ASP A 70 13.02 21.78 2.74
N ARG A 71 13.47 21.53 3.98
CA ARG A 71 14.89 21.37 4.32
C ARG A 71 15.56 20.24 3.53
N TYR A 72 14.86 19.15 3.33
CA TYR A 72 15.38 17.94 2.69
C TYR A 72 14.92 17.77 1.24
N GLU A 73 14.26 18.80 0.67
CA GLU A 73 13.73 18.79 -0.70
C GLU A 73 12.83 17.56 -0.97
N LEU A 74 12.04 17.15 0.05
CA LEU A 74 11.10 16.05 -0.04
C LEU A 74 9.69 16.57 -0.38
N ILE A 75 8.96 15.78 -1.15
CA ILE A 75 7.60 16.09 -1.60
C ILE A 75 6.62 15.19 -0.82
N PRO A 76 5.73 15.74 0.03
CA PRO A 76 4.66 14.97 0.65
C PRO A 76 3.73 14.42 -0.44
N SER A 77 3.84 13.14 -0.78
CA SER A 77 3.10 12.55 -1.90
C SER A 77 1.77 11.95 -1.47
N CYS A 78 1.76 11.13 -0.42
CA CYS A 78 0.57 10.44 0.05
C CYS A 78 0.50 10.43 1.58
N LEU A 79 -0.68 10.75 2.12
CA LEU A 79 -1.02 10.54 3.53
C LEU A 79 -1.88 9.29 3.64
N GLY A 80 -1.32 8.24 4.23
CA GLY A 80 -2.05 7.03 4.55
C GLY A 80 -3.05 7.27 5.67
N ALA A 81 -4.31 7.08 5.37
CA ALA A 81 -5.43 7.23 6.28
C ALA A 81 -6.30 5.95 6.31
N ASN A 82 -7.34 5.94 7.11
CA ASN A 82 -8.20 4.80 7.27
C ASN A 82 -9.67 5.24 7.38
N LEU A 83 -10.56 4.40 6.88
CA LEU A 83 -11.99 4.51 7.09
C LEU A 83 -12.43 3.39 8.06
N ASP A 84 -12.08 3.56 9.33
CA ASP A 84 -12.48 2.61 10.36
C ASP A 84 -13.88 2.92 10.90
N VAL A 85 -14.91 2.48 10.19
CA VAL A 85 -16.31 2.63 10.59
C VAL A 85 -16.63 1.89 11.89
N GLY A 86 -15.79 0.94 12.31
CA GLY A 86 -15.93 0.14 13.53
C GLY A 86 -15.25 0.74 14.77
N ILE A 87 -14.70 1.95 14.70
CA ILE A 87 -13.97 2.59 15.81
C ILE A 87 -14.83 2.79 17.09
N ARG A 88 -16.16 2.83 16.96
CA ARG A 88 -17.07 2.85 18.10
C ARG A 88 -17.22 1.46 18.71
N LYS A 89 -17.14 1.35 20.04
CA LYS A 89 -17.19 0.05 20.72
C LYS A 89 -18.52 -0.72 20.57
N ASN A 90 -19.61 -0.01 20.35
CA ASN A 90 -20.96 -0.55 20.43
C ASN A 90 -21.79 -0.45 19.14
N ARG A 91 -21.29 0.22 18.13
CA ARG A 91 -21.95 0.39 16.83
C ARG A 91 -20.97 0.85 15.76
N LEU A 92 -21.37 0.75 14.51
CA LEU A 92 -20.66 1.38 13.40
C LEU A 92 -20.85 2.90 13.42
N MET A 93 -19.99 3.63 12.75
CA MET A 93 -20.20 5.06 12.49
C MET A 93 -21.48 5.25 11.68
N THR A 94 -22.19 6.34 11.95
CA THR A 94 -23.26 6.81 11.06
C THR A 94 -22.65 7.42 9.79
N PHE A 95 -23.49 7.66 8.78
CA PHE A 95 -23.08 8.34 7.56
C PHE A 95 -22.41 9.70 7.85
N ASP A 96 -23.05 10.54 8.67
CA ASP A 96 -22.51 11.86 9.02
C ASP A 96 -21.18 11.77 9.80
N GLU A 97 -21.05 10.79 10.69
CA GLU A 97 -19.79 10.54 11.41
C GLU A 97 -18.67 10.11 10.44
N THR A 98 -19.01 9.29 9.45
CA THR A 98 -18.09 8.84 8.42
C THR A 98 -17.61 10.03 7.57
N LEU A 99 -18.54 10.88 7.11
CA LEU A 99 -18.21 12.09 6.37
C LEU A 99 -17.28 13.01 7.17
N ALA A 100 -17.66 13.33 8.40
CA ALA A 100 -16.88 14.21 9.28
C ALA A 100 -15.47 13.61 9.56
N TYR A 101 -15.36 12.28 9.64
CA TYR A 101 -14.07 11.63 9.85
C TYR A 101 -13.16 11.74 8.62
N VAL A 102 -13.68 11.50 7.43
CA VAL A 102 -12.92 11.65 6.16
C VAL A 102 -12.56 13.11 5.92
N GLU A 103 -13.47 14.05 6.15
CA GLU A 103 -13.22 15.48 6.01
C GLU A 103 -12.05 15.95 6.88
N ARG A 104 -11.96 15.52 8.14
CA ARG A 104 -10.83 15.84 9.02
C ARG A 104 -9.50 15.29 8.49
N GLN A 105 -9.52 14.11 7.87
CA GLN A 105 -8.33 13.53 7.24
C GLN A 105 -7.91 14.32 5.99
N ILE A 106 -8.86 14.83 5.19
CA ILE A 106 -8.58 15.72 4.06
C ILE A 106 -7.94 17.02 4.55
N ILE A 107 -8.48 17.61 5.62
CA ILE A 107 -7.93 18.82 6.24
C ILE A 107 -6.50 18.57 6.75
N ALA A 108 -6.26 17.40 7.37
CA ALA A 108 -4.92 17.01 7.81
C ALA A 108 -3.94 16.88 6.62
N ALA A 109 -4.34 16.23 5.54
CA ALA A 109 -3.55 16.11 4.33
C ALA A 109 -3.19 17.51 3.75
N GLN A 110 -4.19 18.37 3.59
CA GLN A 110 -3.99 19.74 3.11
C GLN A 110 -3.03 20.52 4.02
N LYS A 111 -3.20 20.47 5.34
CA LYS A 111 -2.35 21.15 6.31
C LYS A 111 -0.89 20.73 6.23
N LEU A 112 -0.66 19.45 6.02
CA LEU A 112 0.66 18.85 5.91
C LEU A 112 1.27 18.99 4.51
N GLY A 113 0.48 19.38 3.49
CA GLY A 113 0.93 19.56 2.11
C GLY A 113 0.89 18.28 1.27
N PHE A 114 0.20 17.23 1.71
CA PHE A 114 0.02 16.03 0.91
C PHE A 114 -0.99 16.24 -0.21
N SER A 115 -0.64 15.79 -1.42
CA SER A 115 -1.52 15.87 -2.59
C SER A 115 -2.47 14.67 -2.73
N VAL A 116 -2.17 13.56 -2.07
CA VAL A 116 -3.00 12.34 -2.07
C VAL A 116 -3.33 11.94 -0.64
N LEU A 117 -4.59 11.56 -0.41
CA LEU A 117 -5.06 10.91 0.81
C LEU A 117 -5.46 9.47 0.46
N ARG A 118 -4.73 8.49 0.96
CA ARG A 118 -5.05 7.07 0.80
C ARG A 118 -6.05 6.63 1.86
N ILE A 119 -7.15 6.03 1.44
CA ILE A 119 -8.10 5.34 2.33
C ILE A 119 -7.91 3.83 2.14
N GLN A 120 -7.50 3.13 3.20
CA GLN A 120 -7.21 1.71 3.14
C GLN A 120 -8.44 0.83 2.89
N ALA A 121 -9.61 1.24 3.41
CA ALA A 121 -10.88 0.59 3.11
C ALA A 121 -11.65 1.41 2.07
N PHE A 122 -12.48 0.76 1.26
CA PHE A 122 -13.29 1.47 0.28
C PHE A 122 -14.38 2.30 0.98
N ALA A 123 -14.39 3.59 0.65
CA ALA A 123 -15.54 4.43 0.94
C ALA A 123 -16.64 4.15 -0.09
N LYS A 124 -17.89 4.11 0.35
CA LYS A 124 -19.03 3.91 -0.54
C LYS A 124 -19.24 5.12 -1.46
N PRO A 125 -19.84 4.93 -2.65
CA PRO A 125 -20.10 6.02 -3.60
C PRO A 125 -20.86 7.21 -3.02
N ASP A 126 -21.82 6.97 -2.13
CA ASP A 126 -22.59 8.04 -1.47
C ASP A 126 -21.73 8.93 -0.55
N VAL A 127 -20.76 8.34 0.13
CA VAL A 127 -19.75 9.06 0.92
C VAL A 127 -18.84 9.86 -0.01
N LEU A 128 -18.34 9.22 -1.07
CA LEU A 128 -17.42 9.85 -2.03
C LEU A 128 -18.06 11.01 -2.79
N GLU A 129 -19.36 10.92 -3.12
CA GLU A 129 -20.11 12.03 -3.73
C GLU A 129 -20.09 13.29 -2.86
N LYS A 130 -20.21 13.14 -1.54
CA LYS A 130 -20.14 14.28 -0.60
C LYS A 130 -18.72 14.76 -0.34
N ILE A 131 -17.75 13.86 -0.42
CA ILE A 131 -16.34 14.17 -0.14
C ILE A 131 -15.67 14.83 -1.36
N ALA A 132 -16.05 14.49 -2.60
CA ALA A 132 -15.42 15.00 -3.81
C ALA A 132 -15.27 16.53 -3.84
N PRO A 133 -16.31 17.35 -3.61
CA PRO A 133 -16.16 18.81 -3.64
C PRO A 133 -15.28 19.36 -2.50
N ILE A 134 -15.21 18.67 -1.37
CA ILE A 134 -14.35 19.04 -0.24
C ILE A 134 -12.89 18.77 -0.63
N ALA A 135 -12.61 17.60 -1.21
CA ALA A 135 -11.31 17.18 -1.67
C ALA A 135 -10.80 18.08 -2.81
N GLU A 136 -11.66 18.40 -3.78
CA GLU A 136 -11.34 19.35 -4.87
C GLU A 136 -10.96 20.73 -4.33
N LYS A 137 -11.74 21.28 -3.41
CA LYS A 137 -11.44 22.55 -2.76
C LYS A 137 -10.14 22.53 -1.97
N ALA A 138 -9.83 21.40 -1.34
CA ALA A 138 -8.59 21.22 -0.58
C ALA A 138 -7.37 20.96 -1.48
N GLY A 139 -7.56 20.63 -2.76
CA GLY A 139 -6.49 20.21 -3.68
C GLY A 139 -5.92 18.84 -3.32
N VAL A 140 -6.73 17.97 -2.69
CA VAL A 140 -6.33 16.63 -2.23
C VAL A 140 -7.06 15.57 -3.06
N HIS A 141 -6.32 14.62 -3.61
CA HIS A 141 -6.86 13.46 -4.32
C HIS A 141 -7.13 12.34 -3.30
N VAL A 142 -8.39 12.03 -3.06
CA VAL A 142 -8.83 10.95 -2.16
C VAL A 142 -8.90 9.66 -2.94
N ALA A 143 -8.12 8.67 -2.56
CA ALA A 143 -7.99 7.45 -3.31
C ALA A 143 -8.17 6.21 -2.42
N SER A 144 -8.95 5.25 -2.92
CA SER A 144 -9.15 3.95 -2.29
C SER A 144 -8.03 3.01 -2.66
N GLU A 145 -7.44 2.35 -1.67
CA GLU A 145 -6.37 1.39 -1.92
C GLU A 145 -6.94 0.09 -2.48
N LEU A 146 -6.49 -0.29 -3.68
CA LEU A 146 -6.74 -1.61 -4.24
C LEU A 146 -5.62 -2.54 -3.78
N HIS A 147 -5.87 -3.25 -2.69
CA HIS A 147 -4.98 -4.22 -2.08
C HIS A 147 -5.55 -5.64 -2.19
N SER A 148 -4.69 -6.65 -2.25
CA SER A 148 -5.10 -8.05 -2.19
C SER A 148 -6.07 -8.31 -1.00
N PRO A 149 -7.11 -9.14 -1.17
CA PRO A 149 -7.39 -10.04 -2.31
C PRO A 149 -8.28 -9.42 -3.41
N LEU A 150 -8.47 -8.10 -3.37
CA LEU A 150 -9.32 -7.41 -4.35
C LEU A 150 -8.68 -7.43 -5.74
N THR A 151 -9.52 -7.60 -6.75
CA THR A 151 -9.18 -7.50 -8.17
C THR A 151 -10.08 -6.47 -8.84
N VAL A 152 -9.77 -6.08 -10.05
CA VAL A 152 -10.63 -5.14 -10.81
C VAL A 152 -12.03 -5.69 -11.08
N ASP A 153 -12.21 -7.01 -11.04
CA ASP A 153 -13.49 -7.69 -11.24
C ASP A 153 -14.35 -7.79 -9.98
N ASN A 154 -13.84 -7.36 -8.82
CA ASN A 154 -14.64 -7.35 -7.59
C ASN A 154 -15.81 -6.37 -7.73
N PRO A 155 -17.04 -6.75 -7.32
CA PRO A 155 -18.22 -5.89 -7.43
C PRO A 155 -18.02 -4.49 -6.85
N GLU A 156 -17.33 -4.38 -5.72
CA GLU A 156 -17.02 -3.10 -5.06
C GLU A 156 -16.07 -2.22 -5.89
N VAL A 157 -15.09 -2.83 -6.58
CA VAL A 157 -14.16 -2.11 -7.46
C VAL A 157 -14.88 -1.65 -8.73
N ILE A 158 -15.72 -2.51 -9.32
CA ILE A 158 -16.54 -2.18 -10.48
C ILE A 158 -17.48 -1.01 -10.14
N GLU A 159 -18.18 -1.05 -9.00
CA GLU A 159 -19.07 0.02 -8.54
C GLU A 159 -18.33 1.36 -8.43
N LEU A 160 -17.14 1.36 -7.83
CA LEU A 160 -16.31 2.56 -7.71
C LEU A 160 -15.81 3.06 -9.07
N LEU A 161 -15.39 2.16 -9.95
CA LEU A 161 -14.93 2.53 -11.28
C LEU A 161 -16.03 3.16 -12.11
N GLU A 162 -17.25 2.61 -12.07
CA GLU A 162 -18.43 3.20 -12.70
C GLU A 162 -18.78 4.56 -12.11
N PHE A 163 -18.69 4.69 -10.79
CA PHE A 163 -18.91 5.95 -10.10
C PHE A 163 -17.88 7.01 -10.53
N TYR A 164 -16.58 6.67 -10.61
CA TYR A 164 -15.55 7.61 -11.08
C TYR A 164 -15.74 8.00 -12.56
N ARG A 165 -16.13 7.05 -13.41
CA ARG A 165 -16.48 7.31 -14.81
C ARG A 165 -17.65 8.28 -14.94
N LYS A 166 -18.65 8.16 -14.08
CA LYS A 166 -19.85 9.01 -14.08
C LYS A 166 -19.56 10.41 -13.53
N THR A 167 -18.86 10.50 -12.40
CA THR A 167 -18.62 11.78 -11.72
C THR A 167 -17.52 12.60 -12.37
N GLN A 168 -16.55 11.95 -13.00
CA GLN A 168 -15.35 12.57 -13.61
C GLN A 168 -14.61 13.51 -12.65
N SER A 169 -14.74 13.30 -11.34
CA SER A 169 -14.03 14.09 -10.36
C SER A 169 -12.52 13.84 -10.44
N SER A 170 -11.74 14.90 -10.55
CA SER A 170 -10.27 14.83 -10.52
C SER A 170 -9.71 14.53 -9.13
N ALA A 171 -10.55 14.60 -8.10
CA ALA A 171 -10.17 14.42 -6.70
C ALA A 171 -10.44 13.01 -6.17
N LEU A 172 -10.92 12.09 -7.00
CA LEU A 172 -11.22 10.71 -6.58
C LEU A 172 -10.48 9.69 -7.44
N GLY A 173 -10.09 8.55 -6.83
CA GLY A 173 -9.44 7.50 -7.59
C GLY A 173 -8.99 6.30 -6.77
N PHE A 174 -8.01 5.56 -7.33
CA PHE A 174 -7.43 4.37 -6.74
C PHE A 174 -5.95 4.55 -6.41
N ILE A 175 -5.49 3.77 -5.44
CA ILE A 175 -4.07 3.47 -5.21
C ILE A 175 -3.92 1.96 -5.36
N PRO A 176 -3.48 1.48 -6.53
CA PRO A 176 -3.17 0.07 -6.71
C PRO A 176 -1.89 -0.30 -5.96
N ASP A 177 -1.92 -1.49 -5.35
CA ASP A 177 -0.81 -2.08 -4.63
C ASP A 177 -0.23 -3.27 -5.42
N PHE A 178 1.07 -3.32 -5.60
CA PHE A 178 1.76 -4.35 -6.39
C PHE A 178 1.55 -5.77 -5.84
N SER A 179 1.18 -5.92 -4.55
CA SER A 179 0.81 -7.22 -3.99
C SER A 179 -0.43 -7.87 -4.65
N CYS A 180 -1.21 -7.11 -5.42
CA CYS A 180 -2.32 -7.68 -6.19
C CYS A 180 -1.86 -8.55 -7.37
N THR A 181 -0.62 -8.41 -7.85
CA THR A 181 -0.12 -9.02 -9.10
C THR A 181 0.99 -10.04 -8.89
N MET A 182 1.10 -10.63 -7.71
CA MET A 182 2.21 -11.51 -7.34
C MET A 182 2.27 -12.80 -8.17
N THR A 183 3.47 -13.28 -8.42
CA THR A 183 3.75 -14.57 -9.09
C THR A 183 3.93 -15.71 -8.11
N SER A 184 4.31 -15.39 -6.86
CA SER A 184 4.42 -16.35 -5.76
C SER A 184 4.35 -15.66 -4.41
N VAL A 185 3.99 -16.40 -3.39
CA VAL A 185 4.01 -15.93 -1.99
C VAL A 185 5.45 -15.89 -1.49
N PRO A 186 5.86 -14.82 -0.76
CA PRO A 186 7.22 -14.68 -0.28
C PRO A 186 7.69 -15.82 0.61
N GLU A 187 8.93 -16.27 0.44
CA GLU A 187 9.47 -17.36 1.25
C GLU A 187 9.57 -16.99 2.74
N GLY A 188 9.74 -15.69 3.05
CA GLY A 188 9.66 -15.16 4.41
C GLY A 188 8.36 -15.53 5.13
N PHE A 189 7.22 -15.45 4.44
CA PHE A 189 5.92 -15.86 4.97
C PHE A 189 5.89 -17.37 5.32
N TRP A 190 6.39 -18.23 4.43
CA TRP A 190 6.45 -19.65 4.67
C TRP A 190 7.41 -20.02 5.81
N ASN A 191 8.49 -19.27 5.96
CA ASN A 191 9.44 -19.43 7.08
C ASN A 191 8.80 -19.07 8.43
N VAL A 192 7.91 -18.07 8.48
CA VAL A 192 7.10 -17.82 9.68
C VAL A 192 6.28 -19.05 10.05
N LEU A 193 5.57 -19.65 9.09
CA LEU A 193 4.76 -20.86 9.32
C LEU A 193 5.62 -22.05 9.79
N ARG A 194 6.81 -22.26 9.21
CA ARG A 194 7.76 -23.28 9.68
C ARG A 194 8.17 -23.06 11.14
N ARG A 195 8.50 -21.83 11.50
CA ARG A 195 8.81 -21.48 12.90
C ARG A 195 7.63 -21.70 13.84
N MET A 196 6.39 -21.58 13.36
CA MET A 196 5.17 -21.90 14.11
C MET A 196 4.86 -23.39 14.17
N GLY A 197 5.69 -24.26 13.56
CA GLY A 197 5.52 -25.71 13.57
C GLY A 197 4.57 -26.26 12.49
N ALA A 198 4.29 -25.50 11.42
CA ALA A 198 3.49 -26.00 10.29
C ALA A 198 4.24 -27.14 9.58
N PRO A 199 3.61 -28.30 9.34
CA PRO A 199 4.21 -29.37 8.55
C PRO A 199 4.48 -28.91 7.10
N GLU A 200 5.62 -29.34 6.52
CA GLU A 200 5.99 -28.96 5.16
C GLU A 200 4.93 -29.37 4.12
N GLY A 201 4.28 -30.52 4.30
CA GLY A 201 3.18 -30.95 3.45
C GLY A 201 1.99 -29.97 3.43
N LEU A 202 1.70 -29.32 4.56
CA LEU A 202 0.66 -28.29 4.63
C LEU A 202 1.09 -27.02 3.87
N ILE A 203 2.36 -26.64 3.98
CA ILE A 203 2.92 -25.47 3.25
C ILE A 203 2.86 -25.72 1.74
N ILE A 204 3.24 -26.92 1.28
CA ILE A 204 3.16 -27.29 -0.13
C ILE A 204 1.72 -27.21 -0.63
N SER A 205 0.76 -27.81 0.12
CA SER A 205 -0.66 -27.73 -0.24
C SER A 205 -1.17 -26.29 -0.31
N ALA A 206 -0.73 -25.42 0.61
CA ALA A 206 -1.12 -24.03 0.59
C ALA A 206 -0.56 -23.26 -0.63
N LYS A 207 0.69 -23.51 -1.03
CA LYS A 207 1.29 -22.97 -2.25
C LYS A 207 0.51 -23.39 -3.50
N GLU A 208 0.15 -24.68 -3.57
CA GLU A 208 -0.65 -25.23 -4.67
C GLU A 208 -2.06 -24.63 -4.72
N ILE A 209 -2.71 -24.45 -3.58
CA ILE A 209 -4.04 -23.80 -3.51
C ILE A 209 -3.96 -22.34 -3.91
N TRP A 210 -2.95 -21.62 -3.43
CA TRP A 210 -2.80 -20.19 -3.70
C TRP A 210 -2.71 -19.87 -5.19
N ILE A 211 -1.90 -20.61 -5.96
CA ILE A 211 -1.68 -20.36 -7.39
C ILE A 211 -2.90 -20.68 -8.28
N THR A 212 -3.91 -21.36 -7.75
CA THR A 212 -5.11 -21.71 -8.54
C THR A 212 -5.94 -20.46 -8.89
N ALA A 213 -6.70 -20.54 -9.98
CA ALA A 213 -7.71 -19.53 -10.34
C ALA A 213 -9.05 -19.69 -9.59
N LEU A 214 -9.07 -20.47 -8.49
CA LEU A 214 -10.28 -20.68 -7.70
C LEU A 214 -10.71 -19.41 -6.97
N PRO A 215 -12.01 -19.18 -6.78
CA PRO A 215 -12.51 -18.08 -5.95
C PRO A 215 -11.98 -18.17 -4.51
N THR A 216 -11.66 -17.03 -3.91
CA THR A 216 -11.10 -16.93 -2.55
C THR A 216 -11.86 -17.74 -1.49
N PRO A 217 -13.22 -17.75 -1.45
CA PRO A 217 -13.96 -18.61 -0.51
C PRO A 217 -13.70 -20.11 -0.69
N VAL A 218 -13.48 -20.56 -1.93
CA VAL A 218 -13.15 -21.97 -2.24
C VAL A 218 -11.73 -22.29 -1.78
N LYS A 219 -10.77 -21.38 -1.98
CA LYS A 219 -9.40 -21.52 -1.46
C LYS A 219 -9.40 -21.67 0.06
N PHE A 220 -10.17 -20.84 0.78
CA PHE A 220 -10.32 -20.96 2.23
C PHE A 220 -10.88 -22.30 2.67
N GLY A 221 -11.88 -22.83 1.94
CA GLY A 221 -12.43 -24.19 2.20
C GLY A 221 -11.34 -25.26 2.10
N LYS A 222 -10.58 -25.27 1.00
CA LYS A 222 -9.47 -26.21 0.78
C LYS A 222 -8.37 -26.11 1.82
N LEU A 223 -7.99 -24.87 2.23
CA LEU A 223 -6.98 -24.67 3.28
C LEU A 223 -7.46 -25.17 4.63
N ARG A 224 -8.72 -24.94 4.98
CA ARG A 224 -9.31 -25.46 6.21
C ARG A 224 -9.24 -26.98 6.24
N ASP A 225 -9.62 -27.66 5.15
CA ASP A 225 -9.59 -29.10 5.03
C ASP A 225 -8.14 -29.65 5.15
N ALA A 226 -7.17 -28.98 4.52
CA ALA A 226 -5.76 -29.31 4.63
C ALA A 226 -5.22 -29.12 6.06
N CYS A 227 -5.60 -28.05 6.76
CA CYS A 227 -5.25 -27.81 8.16
C CYS A 227 -5.83 -28.91 9.08
N GLN A 228 -7.08 -29.31 8.86
CA GLN A 228 -7.74 -30.37 9.63
C GLN A 228 -7.05 -31.73 9.42
N ALA A 229 -6.66 -32.08 8.19
CA ALA A 229 -6.01 -33.34 7.87
C ALA A 229 -4.68 -33.57 8.63
N VAL A 230 -4.00 -32.48 9.00
CA VAL A 230 -2.73 -32.54 9.75
C VAL A 230 -2.86 -32.08 11.21
N ASN A 231 -4.08 -31.87 11.70
CA ASN A 231 -4.36 -31.32 13.04
C ASN A 231 -3.55 -30.03 13.33
N ALA A 232 -3.50 -29.10 12.37
CA ALA A 232 -2.79 -27.86 12.52
C ALA A 232 -3.33 -27.04 13.70
N SER A 233 -2.43 -26.38 14.45
CA SER A 233 -2.85 -25.51 15.54
C SER A 233 -3.72 -24.35 15.05
N PRO A 234 -4.58 -23.75 15.89
CA PRO A 234 -5.36 -22.56 15.52
C PRO A 234 -4.49 -21.39 15.02
N ALA A 235 -3.30 -21.22 15.61
CA ALA A 235 -2.36 -20.18 15.21
C ALA A 235 -1.82 -20.41 13.79
N VAL A 236 -1.39 -21.65 13.47
CA VAL A 236 -0.95 -22.04 12.12
C VAL A 236 -2.10 -21.88 11.13
N SER A 237 -3.31 -22.33 11.48
CA SER A 237 -4.50 -22.22 10.63
C SER A 237 -4.88 -20.76 10.34
N SER A 238 -4.77 -19.89 11.33
CA SER A 238 -4.99 -18.44 11.15
C SER A 238 -3.93 -17.82 10.25
N GLN A 239 -2.66 -18.11 10.52
CA GLN A 239 -1.54 -17.54 9.75
C GLN A 239 -1.56 -17.99 8.28
N ILE A 240 -1.81 -19.29 8.00
CA ILE A 240 -1.81 -19.79 6.62
C ILE A 240 -2.94 -19.21 5.78
N ASN A 241 -4.09 -18.90 6.39
CA ASN A 241 -5.20 -18.23 5.71
C ASN A 241 -4.84 -16.82 5.24
N MET A 242 -3.90 -16.14 5.91
CA MET A 242 -3.43 -14.82 5.50
C MET A 242 -2.79 -14.83 4.10
N ALA A 243 -2.26 -15.99 3.66
CA ALA A 243 -1.74 -16.09 2.29
C ALA A 243 -2.79 -15.74 1.22
N MET A 244 -4.08 -16.01 1.49
CA MET A 244 -5.17 -15.74 0.53
C MET A 244 -5.69 -14.29 0.59
N THR A 245 -5.28 -13.52 1.57
CA THR A 245 -5.73 -12.14 1.76
C THR A 245 -4.62 -11.10 1.62
N MET A 246 -3.36 -11.51 1.81
CA MET A 246 -2.21 -10.60 1.70
C MET A 246 -1.56 -10.62 0.31
N PHE A 247 -1.69 -11.73 -0.42
CA PHE A 247 -0.96 -11.95 -1.66
C PHE A 247 -1.94 -12.23 -2.80
N GLY A 248 -2.04 -11.30 -3.75
CA GLY A 248 -2.91 -11.42 -4.91
C GLY A 248 -2.20 -12.06 -6.10
N HIS A 249 -3.01 -12.52 -7.05
CA HIS A 249 -2.51 -13.15 -8.28
C HIS A 249 -3.37 -12.68 -9.47
N MET A 250 -3.46 -11.35 -9.63
CA MET A 250 -4.18 -10.71 -10.73
C MET A 250 -3.23 -10.48 -11.91
N ALA A 251 -3.74 -10.51 -13.13
CA ALA A 251 -2.94 -10.16 -14.30
C ALA A 251 -2.57 -8.67 -14.29
N VAL A 252 -1.33 -8.34 -14.65
CA VAL A 252 -0.84 -6.96 -14.67
C VAL A 252 -1.66 -6.08 -15.63
N GLU A 253 -2.09 -6.64 -16.76
CA GLU A 253 -2.85 -5.92 -17.79
C GLU A 253 -4.24 -5.44 -17.31
N ASP A 254 -4.82 -6.09 -16.31
CA ASP A 254 -6.13 -5.71 -15.76
C ASP A 254 -6.10 -4.31 -15.12
N TRP A 255 -4.92 -3.82 -14.76
CA TRP A 255 -4.75 -2.47 -14.19
C TRP A 255 -5.01 -1.34 -15.19
N ARG A 256 -5.02 -1.61 -16.51
CA ARG A 256 -5.30 -0.57 -17.52
C ARG A 256 -6.59 0.19 -17.25
N GLU A 257 -7.60 -0.46 -16.67
CA GLU A 257 -8.88 0.18 -16.39
C GLU A 257 -8.85 1.18 -15.24
N ILE A 258 -8.00 0.96 -14.23
CA ILE A 258 -7.93 1.80 -13.02
C ILE A 258 -6.84 2.85 -13.10
N LEU A 259 -5.80 2.66 -13.92
CA LEU A 259 -4.67 3.60 -14.04
C LEU A 259 -5.07 5.03 -14.43
N PRO A 260 -6.11 5.29 -15.25
CA PRO A 260 -6.60 6.67 -15.51
C PRO A 260 -7.06 7.42 -14.26
N TYR A 261 -7.46 6.68 -13.21
CA TYR A 261 -7.93 7.22 -11.92
C TYR A 261 -6.87 7.12 -10.82
N THR A 262 -5.62 6.85 -11.19
CA THR A 262 -4.51 6.62 -10.26
C THR A 262 -3.54 7.80 -10.28
N ARG A 263 -3.11 8.27 -9.10
CA ARG A 263 -2.07 9.30 -8.93
C ARG A 263 -0.90 8.80 -8.10
N HIS A 264 -1.10 7.74 -7.34
CA HIS A 264 -0.13 7.14 -6.43
C HIS A 264 -0.25 5.62 -6.50
N ILE A 265 0.87 4.92 -6.38
CA ILE A 265 0.96 3.46 -6.43
C ILE A 265 1.82 2.99 -5.25
N HIS A 266 1.37 1.96 -4.55
CA HIS A 266 2.23 1.24 -3.63
C HIS A 266 3.10 0.25 -4.40
N GLY A 267 4.36 0.60 -4.54
CA GLY A 267 5.41 -0.28 -5.04
C GLY A 267 5.79 -1.31 -3.98
N LYS A 268 4.81 -2.17 -3.61
CA LYS A 268 5.00 -3.24 -2.64
C LYS A 268 6.14 -4.15 -3.06
N PHE A 269 6.96 -4.57 -2.09
CA PHE A 269 7.97 -5.59 -2.28
C PHE A 269 8.33 -6.26 -0.95
N TYR A 270 8.88 -7.47 -1.03
CA TYR A 270 9.21 -8.27 0.15
C TYR A 270 10.70 -8.45 0.33
N GLU A 271 11.44 -8.55 -0.74
CA GLU A 271 12.90 -8.50 -0.73
C GLU A 271 13.42 -8.06 -2.11
N VAL A 272 14.55 -7.39 -2.14
CA VAL A 272 15.39 -7.30 -3.34
C VAL A 272 16.63 -8.14 -3.05
N ASN A 273 16.77 -9.25 -3.78
CA ASN A 273 17.85 -10.21 -3.58
C ASN A 273 19.22 -9.68 -4.04
N SER A 274 20.27 -10.45 -3.81
CA SER A 274 21.66 -10.09 -4.18
C SER A 274 21.87 -9.83 -5.69
N ASN A 275 20.98 -10.32 -6.55
CA ASN A 275 20.98 -10.05 -7.99
C ASN A 275 20.25 -8.74 -8.34
N GLY A 276 19.72 -8.03 -7.34
CA GLY A 276 18.95 -6.81 -7.51
C GLY A 276 17.57 -7.04 -8.12
N ILE A 277 16.94 -8.17 -7.82
CA ILE A 277 15.63 -8.57 -8.34
C ILE A 277 14.68 -8.79 -7.15
N GLU A 278 13.46 -8.28 -7.27
CA GLU A 278 12.32 -8.68 -6.45
C GLU A 278 11.70 -9.93 -7.08
N PRO A 279 11.74 -11.11 -6.39
CA PRO A 279 11.42 -12.38 -7.05
C PRO A 279 9.92 -12.73 -7.06
N TYR A 280 9.08 -12.04 -6.31
CA TYR A 280 7.68 -12.43 -6.06
C TYR A 280 6.67 -11.59 -6.85
N ILE A 281 7.08 -10.42 -7.32
CA ILE A 281 6.23 -9.44 -8.01
C ILE A 281 6.80 -9.15 -9.39
N PRO A 282 5.99 -9.13 -10.47
CA PRO A 282 6.48 -9.00 -11.84
C PRO A 282 6.84 -7.55 -12.21
N TYR A 283 7.78 -6.94 -11.49
CA TYR A 283 8.23 -5.55 -11.67
C TYR A 283 8.52 -5.17 -13.13
N PRO A 284 9.21 -5.99 -13.95
CA PRO A 284 9.46 -5.62 -15.35
C PRO A 284 8.17 -5.42 -16.17
N GLN A 285 7.14 -6.24 -15.92
CA GLN A 285 5.85 -6.12 -16.61
C GLN A 285 5.06 -4.91 -16.10
N LEU A 286 5.02 -4.69 -14.79
CA LEU A 286 4.37 -3.52 -14.17
C LEU A 286 4.99 -2.21 -14.65
N MET A 287 6.32 -2.09 -14.62
CA MET A 287 7.01 -0.87 -15.08
C MET A 287 6.81 -0.62 -16.57
N ARG A 288 6.74 -1.67 -17.40
CA ARG A 288 6.39 -1.56 -18.82
C ARG A 288 4.96 -1.08 -19.00
N LEU A 289 3.99 -1.67 -18.29
CA LEU A 289 2.59 -1.23 -18.35
C LEU A 289 2.46 0.25 -18.02
N LEU A 290 3.08 0.72 -16.93
CA LEU A 290 3.02 2.12 -16.51
C LEU A 290 3.61 3.06 -17.58
N LYS A 291 4.68 2.65 -18.23
CA LYS A 291 5.28 3.40 -19.37
C LYS A 291 4.34 3.42 -20.57
N ASP A 292 3.77 2.26 -20.95
CA ASP A 292 2.88 2.11 -22.11
C ASP A 292 1.61 2.95 -22.01
N VAL A 293 1.07 3.10 -20.79
CA VAL A 293 -0.10 3.96 -20.55
C VAL A 293 0.26 5.43 -20.31
N GLY A 294 1.54 5.76 -20.27
CA GLY A 294 2.00 7.12 -19.94
C GLY A 294 1.64 7.54 -18.52
N PHE A 295 1.77 6.64 -17.54
CA PHE A 295 1.42 6.93 -16.16
C PHE A 295 2.21 8.13 -15.64
N TYR A 296 1.46 9.07 -15.06
CA TYR A 296 1.99 10.25 -14.38
C TYR A 296 1.59 10.23 -12.91
N GLY A 297 2.58 10.13 -12.03
CA GLY A 297 2.33 10.06 -10.59
C GLY A 297 3.51 9.47 -9.82
N THR A 298 3.23 9.02 -8.62
CA THR A 298 4.24 8.50 -7.69
C THR A 298 4.14 6.99 -7.55
N ILE A 299 5.28 6.31 -7.45
CA ILE A 299 5.39 4.95 -6.91
C ILE A 299 6.19 5.03 -5.61
N SER A 300 5.57 4.70 -4.49
CA SER A 300 6.23 4.59 -3.17
C SER A 300 6.81 3.20 -2.97
N ALA A 301 8.10 3.11 -2.65
CA ALA A 301 8.70 1.89 -2.14
C ALA A 301 8.00 1.48 -0.84
N GLU A 302 7.34 0.34 -0.82
CA GLU A 302 6.65 -0.19 0.35
C GLU A 302 7.19 -1.58 0.67
N TRP A 303 8.26 -1.59 1.48
CA TRP A 303 8.85 -2.84 1.95
C TRP A 303 8.01 -3.46 3.04
N GLU A 304 7.48 -4.65 2.78
CA GLU A 304 6.69 -5.42 3.74
C GLU A 304 7.38 -6.72 4.19
N GLY A 305 8.62 -6.95 3.78
CA GLY A 305 9.46 -8.03 4.30
C GLY A 305 9.71 -7.92 5.80
N GLN A 306 9.61 -6.71 6.37
CA GLN A 306 9.66 -6.42 7.80
C GLN A 306 8.57 -7.16 8.62
N ALA A 307 7.51 -7.65 7.99
CA ALA A 307 6.50 -8.49 8.64
C ALA A 307 6.99 -9.91 8.95
N PHE A 308 8.10 -10.36 8.35
CA PHE A 308 8.61 -11.72 8.44
C PHE A 308 9.93 -11.85 9.21
N ILE A 309 10.62 -10.73 9.43
CA ILE A 309 11.90 -10.63 10.12
C ILE A 309 11.89 -9.42 11.06
N ASP A 310 12.69 -9.46 12.09
CA ASP A 310 12.84 -8.35 13.07
C ASP A 310 14.04 -7.45 12.77
N ASP A 311 14.88 -7.82 11.80
CA ASP A 311 16.09 -7.08 11.46
C ASP A 311 15.74 -5.70 10.88
N PRO A 312 16.39 -4.61 11.32
CA PRO A 312 16.13 -3.25 10.86
C PRO A 312 16.91 -2.94 9.56
N ILE A 313 16.57 -3.65 8.48
CA ILE A 313 17.23 -3.54 7.16
C ILE A 313 16.36 -2.80 6.12
N GLY A 314 15.40 -2.02 6.58
CA GLY A 314 14.48 -1.29 5.69
C GLY A 314 15.21 -0.35 4.74
N PHE A 315 16.23 0.36 5.22
CA PHE A 315 17.01 1.29 4.39
C PHE A 315 17.75 0.58 3.27
N GLU A 316 18.40 -0.55 3.56
CA GLU A 316 19.12 -1.37 2.58
C GLU A 316 18.17 -1.91 1.52
N GLN A 317 17.01 -2.42 1.94
CA GLN A 317 16.00 -2.96 1.05
C GLN A 317 15.38 -1.87 0.16
N VAL A 318 15.05 -0.72 0.71
CA VAL A 318 14.49 0.41 -0.05
C VAL A 318 15.53 0.96 -1.04
N GLN A 319 16.82 1.06 -0.66
CA GLN A 319 17.89 1.45 -1.59
C GLN A 319 18.03 0.46 -2.76
N ALA A 320 17.97 -0.82 -2.47
CA ALA A 320 18.02 -1.87 -3.49
C ALA A 320 16.82 -1.78 -4.44
N TRP A 321 15.61 -1.52 -3.91
CA TRP A 321 14.39 -1.31 -4.68
C TRP A 321 14.50 -0.07 -5.60
N HIS A 322 14.96 1.08 -5.09
CA HIS A 322 15.18 2.28 -5.92
C HIS A 322 16.17 2.00 -7.05
N SER A 323 17.25 1.28 -6.76
CA SER A 323 18.24 0.88 -7.76
C SER A 323 17.65 -0.03 -8.84
N MET A 324 16.82 -0.99 -8.44
CA MET A 324 16.10 -1.89 -9.34
C MET A 324 15.13 -1.11 -10.23
N CYS A 325 14.29 -0.26 -9.67
CA CYS A 325 13.30 0.52 -10.42
C CYS A 325 13.96 1.48 -11.40
N LYS A 326 15.04 2.19 -11.00
CA LYS A 326 15.82 3.05 -11.90
C LYS A 326 16.38 2.28 -13.09
N ARG A 327 16.91 1.06 -12.90
CA ARG A 327 17.36 0.20 -14.00
C ARG A 327 16.22 -0.18 -14.94
N LEU A 328 15.07 -0.56 -14.40
CA LEU A 328 13.90 -0.95 -15.23
C LEU A 328 13.35 0.24 -16.03
N LEU A 329 13.38 1.45 -15.49
CA LEU A 329 12.96 2.66 -16.19
C LEU A 329 13.93 3.06 -17.31
N ASN A 330 15.23 2.82 -17.12
CA ASN A 330 16.27 3.19 -18.09
C ASN A 330 16.45 2.16 -19.22
N ASN A 331 16.14 0.88 -18.96
CA ASN A 331 16.35 -0.22 -19.93
C ASN A 331 15.12 -0.47 -20.84
N ASN A 332 14.03 0.23 -20.61
CA ASN A 332 12.81 0.22 -21.41
C ASN A 332 12.69 1.58 -22.13
#